data_a116af97829811fa0cdde518a77fd21b
#
_entry.id   a116af97829811fa0cdde518a77fd21b
#
_cell.length_a   1.000
_cell.length_b   1.000
_cell.length_c   1.000
_cell.angle_alpha   90.00
_cell.angle_beta   90.00
_cell.angle_gamma   90.00
#
_symmetry.space_group_name_H-M   'P 1'
#
loop_
_entity.id
_entity.type
_entity.pdbx_description
1 polymer ?
#
loop_
_entity_poly.entity_id
_entity_poly.type
_entity_poly.pdbx_seq_one_letter_code
_entity_poly.pdbx_strand_id
1 'polypeptide(L)'
;MNSPCTLNLETLRSEIVGADAPVKTPFGERLMVYADYTASGRCLWFVERYIQNLQRIYANTHTEDDISGRSMTHLLEQAEQSIKDSVNAGPHGRIICVGSGATGAIDKLQQIIGVALPPATRQNLTAMLTDLLGETADARFAEHLRERQPVVFVGPYEHHSNEISWRQGLASVVEVNLAADGGIDLVHLESLLEDPRYQGRMRIGS
;
A
#
# COMPACT_ATOMS: atom_id res chain seq x y z
N MET A 1 -25.88 24.12 15.78
CA MET A 1 -24.66 24.31 14.97
C MET A 1 -23.50 23.83 15.85
N ASN A 2 -23.04 22.60 15.67
CA ASN A 2 -21.88 22.09 16.41
C ASN A 2 -20.63 22.70 15.78
N SER A 3 -19.86 23.44 16.60
CA SER A 3 -18.51 23.86 16.21
C SER A 3 -17.73 22.65 15.68
N PRO A 4 -16.95 22.78 14.61
CA PRO A 4 -16.12 21.68 14.14
C PRO A 4 -15.20 21.28 15.31
N CYS A 5 -15.30 20.02 15.73
CA CYS A 5 -14.41 19.45 16.74
C CYS A 5 -12.98 19.50 16.14
N THR A 6 -12.18 20.43 16.63
CA THR A 6 -10.77 20.52 16.21
C THR A 6 -10.05 19.31 16.79
N LEU A 7 -9.72 18.33 15.96
CA LEU A 7 -8.89 17.19 16.35
C LEU A 7 -7.53 17.72 16.82
N ASN A 8 -7.26 17.59 18.11
CA ASN A 8 -5.98 17.88 18.70
C ASN A 8 -5.38 16.60 19.34
N LEU A 9 -4.11 16.63 19.69
CA LEU A 9 -3.41 15.48 20.25
C LEU A 9 -4.02 14.97 21.56
N GLU A 10 -4.56 15.85 22.38
CA GLU A 10 -5.19 15.49 23.64
C GLU A 10 -6.50 14.74 23.43
N THR A 11 -7.33 15.22 22.51
CA THR A 11 -8.55 14.54 22.07
C THR A 11 -8.23 13.18 21.46
N LEU A 12 -7.22 13.09 20.58
CA LEU A 12 -6.82 11.80 20.00
C LEU A 12 -6.36 10.81 21.05
N ARG A 13 -5.56 11.25 22.02
CA ARG A 13 -5.10 10.39 23.13
C ARG A 13 -6.24 9.84 23.98
N SER A 14 -7.23 10.67 24.29
CA SER A 14 -8.40 10.24 25.09
C SER A 14 -9.31 9.26 24.35
N GLU A 15 -9.25 9.24 23.02
CA GLU A 15 -10.06 8.35 22.18
C GLU A 15 -9.34 7.03 21.80
N ILE A 16 -8.07 6.84 22.21
CA ILE A 16 -7.35 5.58 21.91
C ILE A 16 -7.99 4.42 22.69
N VAL A 17 -8.44 3.40 21.97
CA VAL A 17 -9.00 2.19 22.59
C VAL A 17 -7.90 1.43 23.33
N GLY A 18 -8.11 1.21 24.64
CA GLY A 18 -7.18 0.50 25.50
C GLY A 18 -5.96 1.31 25.94
N ALA A 19 -6.01 2.66 25.88
CA ALA A 19 -4.98 3.51 26.46
C ALA A 19 -4.80 3.30 27.99
N ASP A 20 -5.86 2.84 28.64
CA ASP A 20 -5.95 2.53 30.07
C ASP A 20 -5.91 1.03 30.37
N ALA A 21 -5.59 0.20 29.40
CA ALA A 21 -5.63 -1.27 29.53
C ALA A 21 -4.51 -1.78 30.43
N PRO A 22 -4.82 -2.48 31.54
CA PRO A 22 -3.82 -3.12 32.35
C PRO A 22 -3.35 -4.44 31.70
N VAL A 23 -2.08 -4.73 31.82
CA VAL A 23 -1.47 -6.00 31.37
C VAL A 23 -0.74 -6.69 32.51
N LYS A 24 -0.88 -8.01 32.58
CA LYS A 24 -0.13 -8.83 33.56
C LYS A 24 1.30 -9.01 33.09
N THR A 25 2.23 -8.65 33.93
CA THR A 25 3.67 -8.83 33.70
C THR A 25 4.29 -9.67 34.81
N PRO A 26 5.53 -10.19 34.66
CA PRO A 26 6.26 -10.85 35.75
C PRO A 26 6.45 -9.98 37.00
N PHE A 27 6.31 -8.65 36.85
CA PHE A 27 6.45 -7.66 37.92
C PHE A 27 5.10 -7.14 38.45
N GLY A 28 4.03 -7.90 38.23
CA GLY A 28 2.68 -7.53 38.57
C GLY A 28 1.93 -6.84 37.42
N GLU A 29 0.73 -6.33 37.73
CA GLU A 29 -0.10 -5.62 36.77
C GLU A 29 0.47 -4.23 36.47
N ARG A 30 0.54 -3.87 35.20
CA ARG A 30 1.07 -2.59 34.72
C ARG A 30 0.17 -2.04 33.64
N LEU A 31 0.09 -0.71 33.53
CA LEU A 31 -0.54 -0.06 32.40
C LEU A 31 0.24 -0.38 31.12
N MET A 32 -0.48 -0.74 30.05
CA MET A 32 0.13 -1.00 28.76
C MET A 32 0.66 0.31 28.16
N VAL A 33 1.94 0.32 27.82
CA VAL A 33 2.54 1.40 27.02
C VAL A 33 2.72 0.87 25.61
N TYR A 34 1.98 1.41 24.65
CA TYR A 34 2.08 1.06 23.25
C TYR A 34 2.75 2.21 22.47
N ALA A 35 3.91 1.95 21.89
CA ALA A 35 4.72 2.93 21.19
C ALA A 35 5.06 2.54 19.75
N ASP A 36 4.55 1.40 19.27
CA ASP A 36 4.89 0.86 17.94
C ASP A 36 3.81 1.20 16.89
N TYR A 37 3.50 2.49 16.75
CA TYR A 37 2.54 2.97 15.76
C TYR A 37 3.04 2.82 14.32
N THR A 38 4.34 2.66 14.13
CA THR A 38 4.93 2.36 12.82
C THR A 38 4.48 0.99 12.32
N ALA A 39 4.38 0.00 13.19
CA ALA A 39 3.92 -1.32 12.82
C ALA A 39 2.39 -1.40 12.73
N SER A 40 1.66 -0.79 13.68
CA SER A 40 0.20 -0.85 13.71
C SER A 40 -0.39 0.32 14.49
N GLY A 41 -1.39 0.99 13.92
CA GLY A 41 -2.19 1.98 14.61
C GLY A 41 -3.11 1.35 15.66
N ARG A 42 -3.59 2.19 16.61
CA ARG A 42 -4.62 1.80 17.59
C ARG A 42 -5.99 2.27 17.09
N CYS A 43 -7.02 1.51 17.41
CA CYS A 43 -8.40 1.93 17.16
C CYS A 43 -8.77 3.15 17.99
N LEU A 44 -9.70 3.95 17.49
CA LEU A 44 -10.20 5.17 18.13
C LEU A 44 -11.70 5.02 18.44
N TRP A 45 -12.10 5.32 19.67
CA TRP A 45 -13.48 5.16 20.12
C TRP A 45 -14.50 5.90 19.27
N PHE A 46 -14.19 7.10 18.79
CA PHE A 46 -15.14 7.84 17.95
C PHE A 46 -15.35 7.15 16.59
N VAL A 47 -14.32 6.49 16.02
CA VAL A 47 -14.42 5.70 14.77
C VAL A 47 -15.27 4.46 15.02
N GLU A 48 -14.99 3.72 16.10
CA GLU A 48 -15.73 2.50 16.46
C GLU A 48 -17.22 2.82 16.70
N ARG A 49 -17.53 3.87 17.44
CA ARG A 49 -18.92 4.33 17.66
C ARG A 49 -19.59 4.72 16.34
N TYR A 50 -18.88 5.38 15.44
CA TYR A 50 -19.40 5.74 14.12
C TYR A 50 -19.75 4.50 13.30
N ILE A 51 -18.85 3.52 13.22
CA ILE A 51 -19.08 2.25 12.52
C ILE A 51 -20.29 1.51 13.12
N GLN A 52 -20.39 1.40 14.44
CA GLN A 52 -21.54 0.76 15.11
C GLN A 52 -22.86 1.48 14.77
N ASN A 53 -22.87 2.80 14.67
CA ASN A 53 -24.06 3.54 14.26
C ASN A 53 -24.44 3.29 12.80
N LEU A 54 -23.44 3.21 11.90
CA LEU A 54 -23.69 2.86 10.51
C LEU A 54 -24.30 1.47 10.33
N GLN A 55 -23.90 0.49 11.16
CA GLN A 55 -24.45 -0.87 11.09
C GLN A 55 -25.98 -0.92 11.29
N ARG A 56 -26.56 0.08 11.95
CA ARG A 56 -28.02 0.15 12.19
C ARG A 56 -28.83 0.38 10.91
N ILE A 57 -28.21 0.97 9.89
CA ILE A 57 -28.81 1.33 8.60
C ILE A 57 -28.02 0.76 7.43
N TYR A 58 -27.08 -0.16 7.71
CA TYR A 58 -26.20 -0.73 6.70
C TYR A 58 -26.96 -1.52 5.64
N ALA A 59 -26.59 -1.29 4.39
CA ALA A 59 -26.95 -2.10 3.24
C ALA A 59 -25.77 -2.12 2.25
N ASN A 60 -25.84 -2.93 1.20
CA ASN A 60 -24.84 -2.91 0.15
C ASN A 60 -24.81 -1.54 -0.54
N THR A 61 -23.61 -1.14 -0.96
CA THR A 61 -23.37 0.01 -1.82
C THR A 61 -23.79 -0.30 -3.28
N HIS A 62 -23.65 0.70 -4.16
CA HIS A 62 -23.93 0.61 -5.61
C HIS A 62 -25.40 0.37 -5.95
N THR A 63 -26.31 0.85 -5.11
CA THR A 63 -27.75 0.88 -5.38
C THR A 63 -28.35 2.22 -4.96
N GLU A 64 -29.39 2.63 -5.65
CA GLU A 64 -30.22 3.81 -5.33
C GLU A 64 -31.68 3.44 -5.10
N ASP A 65 -32.02 2.14 -5.12
CA ASP A 65 -33.39 1.65 -5.11
C ASP A 65 -34.07 1.82 -3.73
N ASP A 66 -33.26 1.81 -2.65
CA ASP A 66 -33.74 1.98 -1.29
C ASP A 66 -32.92 3.02 -0.50
N ILE A 67 -33.48 3.48 0.62
CA ILE A 67 -32.84 4.52 1.45
C ILE A 67 -31.50 4.05 2.02
N SER A 68 -31.42 2.80 2.47
CA SER A 68 -30.20 2.27 3.11
C SER A 68 -29.08 2.12 2.09
N GLY A 69 -29.34 1.53 0.93
CA GLY A 69 -28.38 1.37 -0.15
C GLY A 69 -27.89 2.70 -0.68
N ARG A 70 -28.80 3.65 -0.93
CA ARG A 70 -28.48 5.01 -1.36
C ARG A 70 -27.58 5.73 -0.34
N SER A 71 -27.92 5.63 0.95
CA SER A 71 -27.11 6.25 2.02
C SER A 71 -25.72 5.68 2.06
N MET A 72 -25.53 4.37 1.93
CA MET A 72 -24.22 3.73 1.92
C MET A 72 -23.41 4.07 0.66
N THR A 73 -24.07 4.12 -0.51
CA THR A 73 -23.44 4.55 -1.77
C THR A 73 -22.91 5.98 -1.65
N HIS A 74 -23.72 6.89 -1.14
CA HIS A 74 -23.32 8.28 -0.96
C HIS A 74 -22.17 8.45 0.04
N LEU A 75 -22.19 7.71 1.15
CA LEU A 75 -21.10 7.71 2.12
C LEU A 75 -19.78 7.18 1.52
N LEU A 76 -19.85 6.15 0.69
CA LEU A 76 -18.68 5.63 -0.02
C LEU A 76 -18.09 6.68 -0.97
N GLU A 77 -18.94 7.32 -1.78
CA GLU A 77 -18.52 8.38 -2.71
C GLU A 77 -17.88 9.57 -1.98
N GLN A 78 -18.46 9.99 -0.85
CA GLN A 78 -17.88 11.04 -0.01
C GLN A 78 -16.52 10.63 0.57
N ALA A 79 -16.37 9.39 1.03
CA ALA A 79 -15.11 8.89 1.55
C ALA A 79 -14.04 8.83 0.46
N GLU A 80 -14.37 8.33 -0.72
CA GLU A 80 -13.47 8.32 -1.87
C GLU A 80 -13.04 9.74 -2.27
N GLN A 81 -13.97 10.69 -2.32
CA GLN A 81 -13.64 12.08 -2.64
C GLN A 81 -12.73 12.69 -1.58
N SER A 82 -13.01 12.48 -0.29
CA SER A 82 -12.17 12.96 0.81
C SER A 82 -10.73 12.42 0.73
N ILE A 83 -10.56 11.15 0.38
CA ILE A 83 -9.23 10.55 0.19
C ILE A 83 -8.54 11.19 -1.02
N LYS A 84 -9.25 11.32 -2.16
CA LYS A 84 -8.69 11.94 -3.38
C LYS A 84 -8.21 13.36 -3.15
N ASP A 85 -8.98 14.14 -2.40
CA ASP A 85 -8.63 15.51 -2.05
C ASP A 85 -7.40 15.56 -1.14
N SER A 86 -7.33 14.66 -0.15
CA SER A 86 -6.22 14.62 0.82
C SER A 86 -4.87 14.22 0.19
N VAL A 87 -4.89 13.43 -0.89
CA VAL A 87 -3.68 12.99 -1.61
C VAL A 87 -3.47 13.77 -2.92
N ASN A 88 -4.25 14.81 -3.17
CA ASN A 88 -4.19 15.61 -4.40
C ASN A 88 -4.25 14.77 -5.70
N ALA A 89 -5.14 13.77 -5.73
CA ALA A 89 -5.25 12.83 -6.84
C ALA A 89 -5.82 13.44 -8.13
N GLY A 90 -6.43 14.64 -8.04
CA GLY A 90 -7.04 15.34 -9.14
C GLY A 90 -8.32 14.67 -9.68
N PRO A 91 -8.94 15.25 -10.72
CA PRO A 91 -10.27 14.81 -11.20
C PRO A 91 -10.26 13.42 -11.85
N HIS A 92 -9.11 12.98 -12.34
CA HIS A 92 -8.96 11.68 -13.00
C HIS A 92 -8.47 10.57 -12.07
N GLY A 93 -8.12 10.90 -10.81
CA GLY A 93 -7.74 9.91 -9.80
C GLY A 93 -8.85 8.89 -9.55
N ARG A 94 -8.46 7.66 -9.24
CA ARG A 94 -9.38 6.58 -8.89
C ARG A 94 -8.93 5.95 -7.57
N ILE A 95 -9.89 5.63 -6.72
CA ILE A 95 -9.67 4.87 -5.51
C ILE A 95 -10.07 3.42 -5.78
N ILE A 96 -9.23 2.50 -5.43
CA ILE A 96 -9.51 1.06 -5.51
C ILE A 96 -9.31 0.49 -4.12
N CYS A 97 -10.41 0.18 -3.45
CA CYS A 97 -10.38 -0.46 -2.14
C CYS A 97 -10.02 -1.94 -2.28
N VAL A 98 -9.03 -2.38 -1.52
CA VAL A 98 -8.58 -3.77 -1.50
C VAL A 98 -8.41 -4.26 -0.08
N GLY A 99 -8.56 -5.56 0.15
CA GLY A 99 -8.30 -6.19 1.44
C GLY A 99 -6.81 -6.37 1.73
N SER A 100 -6.49 -6.76 2.98
CA SER A 100 -5.13 -7.12 3.46
C SER A 100 -4.14 -5.94 3.54
N GLY A 101 -4.63 -4.72 3.80
CA GLY A 101 -3.79 -3.55 4.09
C GLY A 101 -2.90 -3.12 2.91
N ALA A 102 -1.75 -2.50 3.21
CA ALA A 102 -0.81 -2.01 2.20
C ALA A 102 -0.29 -3.12 1.28
N THR A 103 -0.05 -4.32 1.79
CA THR A 103 0.39 -5.47 1.00
C THR A 103 -0.59 -5.80 -0.13
N GLY A 104 -1.90 -5.85 0.18
CA GLY A 104 -2.94 -6.08 -0.84
C GLY A 104 -3.04 -4.94 -1.84
N ALA A 105 -2.82 -3.70 -1.40
CA ALA A 105 -2.82 -2.52 -2.28
C ALA A 105 -1.65 -2.56 -3.28
N ILE A 106 -0.45 -2.91 -2.81
CA ILE A 106 0.74 -3.06 -3.65
C ILE A 106 0.56 -4.19 -4.66
N ASP A 107 0.07 -5.36 -4.22
CA ASP A 107 -0.23 -6.48 -5.11
C ASP A 107 -1.25 -6.08 -6.19
N LYS A 108 -2.30 -5.37 -5.79
CA LYS A 108 -3.30 -4.86 -6.75
C LYS A 108 -2.70 -3.88 -7.75
N LEU A 109 -1.84 -2.97 -7.31
CA LEU A 109 -1.12 -2.06 -8.20
C LEU A 109 -0.27 -2.84 -9.20
N GLN A 110 0.48 -3.84 -8.73
CA GLN A 110 1.31 -4.69 -9.59
C GLN A 110 0.49 -5.46 -10.65
N GLN A 111 -0.71 -5.93 -10.27
CA GLN A 111 -1.65 -6.54 -11.21
C GLN A 111 -2.13 -5.54 -12.28
N ILE A 112 -2.49 -4.32 -11.87
CA ILE A 112 -3.00 -3.28 -12.78
C ILE A 112 -1.93 -2.86 -13.80
N ILE A 113 -0.68 -2.70 -13.39
CA ILE A 113 0.41 -2.32 -14.28
C ILE A 113 1.05 -3.52 -15.03
N GLY A 114 0.56 -4.73 -14.77
CA GLY A 114 0.96 -5.94 -15.51
C GLY A 114 2.31 -6.52 -15.12
N VAL A 115 2.82 -6.24 -13.92
CA VAL A 115 4.10 -6.79 -13.43
C VAL A 115 3.93 -7.94 -12.42
N ALA A 116 2.73 -8.15 -11.91
CA ALA A 116 2.45 -9.26 -11.00
C ALA A 116 2.61 -10.61 -11.75
N LEU A 117 3.52 -11.42 -11.28
CA LEU A 117 3.73 -12.75 -11.85
C LEU A 117 3.99 -13.76 -10.72
N PRO A 118 3.01 -14.58 -10.36
CA PRO A 118 3.19 -15.61 -9.34
C PRO A 118 4.39 -16.50 -9.63
N PRO A 119 5.23 -16.86 -8.64
CA PRO A 119 6.44 -17.64 -8.84
C PRO A 119 6.20 -18.98 -9.57
N ALA A 120 5.12 -19.67 -9.22
CA ALA A 120 4.74 -20.92 -9.89
C ALA A 120 4.39 -20.70 -11.36
N THR A 121 3.70 -19.61 -11.70
CA THR A 121 3.40 -19.26 -13.09
C THR A 121 4.68 -18.97 -13.87
N ARG A 122 5.63 -18.24 -13.26
CA ARG A 122 6.93 -17.96 -13.87
C ARG A 122 7.68 -19.27 -14.19
N GLN A 123 7.78 -20.17 -13.20
CA GLN A 123 8.45 -21.47 -13.37
C GLN A 123 7.82 -22.28 -14.51
N ASN A 124 6.49 -22.36 -14.55
CA ASN A 124 5.79 -23.09 -15.62
C ASN A 124 6.03 -22.46 -17.00
N LEU A 125 5.96 -21.14 -17.11
CA LEU A 125 6.23 -20.44 -18.36
C LEU A 125 7.67 -20.65 -18.82
N THR A 126 8.65 -20.54 -17.94
CA THR A 126 10.05 -20.81 -18.26
C THR A 126 10.24 -22.24 -18.75
N ALA A 127 9.69 -23.23 -18.03
CA ALA A 127 9.77 -24.63 -18.44
C ALA A 127 9.15 -24.86 -19.83
N MET A 128 7.97 -24.30 -20.10
CA MET A 128 7.31 -24.41 -21.41
C MET A 128 8.12 -23.72 -22.52
N LEU A 129 8.72 -22.55 -22.24
CA LEU A 129 9.56 -21.85 -23.24
C LEU A 129 10.83 -22.66 -23.57
N THR A 130 11.48 -23.19 -22.54
CA THR A 130 12.68 -24.02 -22.71
C THR A 130 12.36 -25.29 -23.50
N ASP A 131 11.25 -25.93 -23.17
CA ASP A 131 10.81 -27.17 -23.82
C ASP A 131 10.44 -26.95 -25.31
N LEU A 132 9.77 -25.82 -25.59
CA LEU A 132 9.29 -25.50 -26.93
C LEU A 132 10.37 -24.89 -27.84
N LEU A 133 11.22 -24.02 -27.29
CA LEU A 133 12.13 -23.17 -28.06
C LEU A 133 13.63 -23.42 -27.76
N GLY A 134 13.94 -24.22 -26.73
CA GLY A 134 15.29 -24.51 -26.28
C GLY A 134 15.88 -23.44 -25.33
N GLU A 135 16.95 -23.77 -24.61
CA GLU A 135 17.60 -22.95 -23.61
C GLU A 135 18.09 -21.59 -24.15
N THR A 136 18.55 -21.54 -25.40
CA THR A 136 19.01 -20.29 -26.03
C THR A 136 17.88 -19.26 -26.16
N ALA A 137 16.67 -19.72 -26.50
CA ALA A 137 15.52 -18.85 -26.63
C ALA A 137 15.04 -18.32 -25.25
N ASP A 138 15.09 -19.15 -24.21
CA ASP A 138 14.78 -18.77 -22.85
C ASP A 138 15.75 -17.68 -22.34
N ALA A 139 17.06 -17.85 -22.56
CA ALA A 139 18.06 -16.84 -22.18
C ALA A 139 17.83 -15.50 -22.90
N ARG A 140 17.53 -15.50 -24.18
CA ARG A 140 17.20 -14.30 -24.97
C ARG A 140 15.92 -13.62 -24.50
N PHE A 141 14.92 -14.40 -24.13
CA PHE A 141 13.68 -13.87 -23.57
C PHE A 141 13.91 -13.22 -22.22
N ALA A 142 14.68 -13.85 -21.34
CA ALA A 142 15.03 -13.29 -20.03
C ALA A 142 15.86 -11.99 -20.16
N GLU A 143 16.76 -11.90 -21.12
CA GLU A 143 17.52 -10.68 -21.43
C GLU A 143 16.60 -9.56 -21.93
N HIS A 144 15.74 -9.86 -22.88
CA HIS A 144 14.77 -8.91 -23.43
C HIS A 144 13.82 -8.37 -22.35
N LEU A 145 13.36 -9.21 -21.41
CA LEU A 145 12.57 -8.77 -20.28
C LEU A 145 13.36 -7.81 -19.38
N ARG A 146 14.61 -8.13 -19.03
CA ARG A 146 15.45 -7.28 -18.17
C ARG A 146 15.66 -5.88 -18.74
N GLU A 147 15.75 -5.76 -20.06
CA GLU A 147 15.93 -4.47 -20.73
C GLU A 147 14.67 -3.60 -20.76
N ARG A 148 13.50 -4.22 -20.71
CA ARG A 148 12.21 -3.54 -20.97
C ARG A 148 11.26 -3.47 -19.77
N GLN A 149 11.44 -4.36 -18.80
CA GLN A 149 10.59 -4.37 -17.61
C GLN A 149 10.69 -3.05 -16.82
N PRO A 150 9.64 -2.62 -16.14
CA PRO A 150 9.67 -1.45 -15.26
C PRO A 150 10.83 -1.47 -14.29
N VAL A 151 11.32 -0.30 -13.91
CA VAL A 151 12.31 -0.10 -12.83
C VAL A 151 11.60 0.44 -11.62
N VAL A 152 11.80 -0.20 -10.49
CA VAL A 152 11.22 0.20 -9.20
C VAL A 152 12.36 0.63 -8.29
N PHE A 153 12.37 1.89 -7.90
CA PHE A 153 13.30 2.44 -6.93
C PHE A 153 12.69 2.29 -5.55
N VAL A 154 13.41 1.62 -4.66
CA VAL A 154 12.99 1.37 -3.27
C VAL A 154 13.94 2.05 -2.30
N GLY A 155 13.42 2.46 -1.16
CA GLY A 155 14.27 3.00 -0.08
C GLY A 155 15.13 1.92 0.57
N PRO A 156 16.21 2.31 1.28
CA PRO A 156 17.14 1.36 1.91
C PRO A 156 16.56 0.68 3.16
N TYR A 157 15.40 1.09 3.62
CA TYR A 157 14.71 0.55 4.81
C TYR A 157 13.26 0.15 4.52
N GLU A 158 12.98 -0.21 3.26
CA GLU A 158 11.65 -0.61 2.85
C GLU A 158 11.17 -1.89 3.54
N HIS A 159 9.88 -1.96 3.80
CA HIS A 159 9.29 -3.15 4.38
C HIS A 159 9.30 -4.30 3.37
N HIS A 160 9.64 -5.51 3.82
CA HIS A 160 9.77 -6.70 2.96
C HIS A 160 8.54 -6.98 2.08
N SER A 161 7.32 -6.69 2.57
CA SER A 161 6.10 -6.88 1.76
C SER A 161 6.06 -5.98 0.53
N ASN A 162 6.69 -4.82 0.58
CA ASN A 162 6.83 -3.94 -0.57
C ASN A 162 7.96 -4.43 -1.48
N GLU A 163 9.18 -4.52 -0.97
CA GLU A 163 10.35 -4.84 -1.79
C GLU A 163 10.29 -6.22 -2.44
N ILE A 164 9.99 -7.29 -1.67
CA ILE A 164 10.01 -8.67 -2.18
C ILE A 164 8.99 -8.89 -3.29
N SER A 165 7.81 -8.31 -3.18
CA SER A 165 6.76 -8.46 -4.18
C SER A 165 7.20 -7.94 -5.55
N TRP A 166 7.90 -6.81 -5.61
CA TRP A 166 8.47 -6.27 -6.85
C TRP A 166 9.58 -7.16 -7.42
N ARG A 167 10.49 -7.67 -6.55
CA ARG A 167 11.58 -8.58 -6.97
C ARG A 167 11.08 -9.89 -7.56
N GLN A 168 9.92 -10.36 -7.10
CA GLN A 168 9.28 -11.57 -7.61
C GLN A 168 8.48 -11.32 -8.91
N GLY A 169 8.11 -10.08 -9.19
CA GLY A 169 7.37 -9.68 -10.36
C GLY A 169 8.23 -9.50 -11.63
N LEU A 170 7.63 -8.92 -12.66
CA LEU A 170 8.29 -8.52 -13.90
C LEU A 170 8.81 -7.08 -13.78
N ALA A 171 9.67 -6.83 -12.80
CA ALA A 171 10.27 -5.52 -12.53
C ALA A 171 11.76 -5.65 -12.15
N SER A 172 12.55 -4.63 -12.45
CA SER A 172 13.91 -4.49 -11.92
C SER A 172 13.85 -3.62 -10.68
N VAL A 173 14.28 -4.13 -9.54
CA VAL A 173 14.32 -3.37 -8.28
C VAL A 173 15.70 -2.79 -8.08
N VAL A 174 15.76 -1.49 -7.82
CA VAL A 174 16.99 -0.73 -7.56
C VAL A 174 16.84 -0.04 -6.22
N GLU A 175 17.76 -0.32 -5.31
CA GLU A 175 17.77 0.29 -3.99
C GLU A 175 18.46 1.66 -4.05
N VAL A 176 17.82 2.67 -3.47
CA VAL A 176 18.39 4.00 -3.28
C VAL A 176 19.20 4.01 -1.98
N ASN A 177 20.38 4.60 -2.00
CA ASN A 177 21.25 4.65 -0.84
C ASN A 177 20.63 5.42 0.34
N LEU A 178 21.13 5.10 1.54
CA LEU A 178 20.87 5.86 2.75
C LEU A 178 21.77 7.09 2.80
N ALA A 179 21.21 8.25 3.06
CA ALA A 179 21.96 9.48 3.31
C ALA A 179 22.57 9.48 4.73
N ALA A 180 23.53 10.35 4.98
CA ALA A 180 24.21 10.44 6.27
C ALA A 180 23.31 10.83 7.44
N ASP A 181 22.20 11.52 7.16
CA ASP A 181 21.18 11.90 8.14
C ASP A 181 20.13 10.80 8.41
N GLY A 182 20.25 9.65 7.74
CA GLY A 182 19.31 8.55 7.85
C GLY A 182 18.11 8.65 6.90
N GLY A 183 18.04 9.67 6.04
CA GLY A 183 17.05 9.81 5.00
C GLY A 183 17.43 9.09 3.70
N ILE A 184 16.57 9.22 2.68
CA ILE A 184 16.88 8.75 1.32
C ILE A 184 17.92 9.66 0.70
N ASP A 185 18.97 9.09 0.09
CA ASP A 185 19.99 9.85 -0.65
C ASP A 185 19.40 10.35 -1.97
N LEU A 186 18.95 11.61 -1.97
CA LEU A 186 18.35 12.25 -3.14
C LEU A 186 19.35 12.45 -4.28
N VAL A 187 20.63 12.62 -3.99
CA VAL A 187 21.68 12.75 -5.04
C VAL A 187 21.85 11.41 -5.75
N HIS A 188 21.89 10.32 -5.00
CA HIS A 188 21.91 8.98 -5.60
C HIS A 188 20.64 8.70 -6.40
N LEU A 189 19.46 9.03 -5.88
CA LEU A 189 18.19 8.88 -6.61
C LEU A 189 18.21 9.66 -7.94
N GLU A 190 18.65 10.91 -7.92
CA GLU A 190 18.78 11.72 -9.14
C GLU A 190 19.71 11.07 -10.16
N SER A 191 20.87 10.58 -9.72
CA SER A 191 21.80 9.87 -10.59
C SER A 191 21.21 8.60 -11.21
N LEU A 192 20.38 7.86 -10.45
CA LEU A 192 19.65 6.68 -10.95
C LEU A 192 18.57 7.07 -11.97
N LEU A 193 17.88 8.18 -11.76
CA LEU A 193 16.85 8.68 -12.69
C LEU A 193 17.46 9.16 -14.02
N GLU A 194 18.71 9.60 -14.02
CA GLU A 194 19.44 10.03 -15.22
C GLU A 194 20.19 8.87 -15.92
N ASP A 195 20.31 7.72 -15.27
CA ASP A 195 21.06 6.58 -15.79
C ASP A 195 20.48 6.09 -17.13
N PRO A 196 21.30 6.03 -18.21
CA PRO A 196 20.88 5.57 -19.53
C PRO A 196 20.26 4.16 -19.53
N ARG A 197 20.65 3.28 -18.60
CA ARG A 197 20.10 1.92 -18.46
C ARG A 197 18.60 1.90 -18.18
N TYR A 198 18.06 2.97 -17.65
CA TYR A 198 16.65 3.08 -17.24
C TYR A 198 15.83 4.03 -18.13
N GLN A 199 16.46 4.63 -19.15
CA GLN A 199 15.78 5.52 -20.09
C GLN A 199 14.77 4.72 -20.94
N GLY A 200 13.59 5.34 -21.20
CA GLY A 200 12.52 4.70 -21.98
C GLY A 200 11.74 3.60 -21.25
N ARG A 201 12.14 3.24 -20.03
CA ARG A 201 11.42 2.27 -19.17
C ARG A 201 10.44 3.00 -18.24
N MET A 202 9.35 2.31 -17.86
CA MET A 202 8.48 2.80 -16.79
C MET A 202 9.29 2.85 -15.48
N ARG A 203 9.25 3.97 -14.78
CA ARG A 203 9.96 4.20 -13.51
C ARG A 203 8.95 4.42 -12.40
N ILE A 204 9.11 3.70 -11.31
CA ILE A 204 8.19 3.67 -10.16
C ILE A 204 9.03 3.93 -8.91
N GLY A 205 8.59 4.84 -8.04
CA GLY A 205 9.06 4.95 -6.66
C GLY A 205 8.11 4.17 -5.74
N SER A 206 8.64 3.33 -4.89
CA SER A 206 7.85 2.51 -3.99
C SER A 206 8.39 2.50 -2.58
#